data_be433a59612d95ad616b518d9d02a188
#
_entry.id   be433a59612d95ad616b518d9d02a188
#
_cell.length_a   1.000
_cell.length_b   1.000
_cell.length_c   1.000
_cell.angle_alpha   90.00
_cell.angle_beta   90.00
_cell.angle_gamma   90.00
#
_symmetry.space_group_name_H-M   'P 1'
#
loop_
_entity.id
_entity.type
_entity.pdbx_description
1 polymer ?
#
loop_
_entity_poly.entity_id
_entity_poly.type
_entity_poly.pdbx_seq_one_letter_code
_entity_poly.pdbx_strand_id
1 'polypeptide(L)'
;ARRLIAVGIPSARVEGHTDSTGAPDYNQKLSEARAQAVAAPLIAGGMQFAPGQIIGRGETMPLSPNDTPEGRQDNRRVVIIVTP
;
A
#
# COMPACT_ATOMS: atom_id res chain seq x y z
N ALA A 1 26.12 5.74 -11.03
CA ALA A 1 24.93 5.64 -10.17
C ALA A 1 23.68 6.00 -10.92
N ARG A 2 23.68 7.12 -11.64
CA ARG A 2 22.49 7.52 -12.39
C ARG A 2 22.17 6.54 -13.51
N ARG A 3 23.19 5.95 -14.11
CA ARG A 3 22.97 4.97 -15.16
C ARG A 3 22.28 3.73 -14.59
N LEU A 4 22.72 3.27 -13.42
CA LEU A 4 22.06 2.15 -12.76
C LEU A 4 20.63 2.48 -12.41
N ILE A 5 20.41 3.71 -11.95
CA ILE A 5 19.05 4.18 -11.66
C ILE A 5 18.21 4.14 -12.93
N ALA A 6 18.73 4.66 -14.04
CA ALA A 6 17.97 4.71 -15.29
C ALA A 6 17.69 3.33 -15.87
N VAL A 7 18.59 2.37 -15.68
CA VAL A 7 18.47 1.05 -16.29
C VAL A 7 17.86 0.03 -15.34
N GLY A 8 18.17 0.13 -14.06
CA GLY A 8 17.83 -0.89 -13.08
C GLY A 8 16.79 -0.53 -12.06
N ILE A 9 16.12 0.62 -12.19
CA ILE A 9 15.07 0.97 -11.22
C ILE A 9 13.91 0.00 -11.36
N PRO A 10 13.60 -0.77 -10.33
CA PRO A 10 12.41 -1.60 -10.36
C PRO A 10 11.15 -0.75 -10.25
N SER A 11 10.05 -1.22 -10.82
CA SER A 11 8.75 -0.65 -10.56
C SER A 11 8.34 -0.98 -9.14
N ALA A 12 7.70 -0.03 -8.48
CA ALA A 12 7.19 -0.24 -7.13
C ALA A 12 5.73 0.18 -7.06
N ARG A 13 4.97 -0.52 -6.23
CA ARG A 13 3.58 -0.21 -5.96
C ARG A 13 3.34 -0.32 -4.46
N VAL A 14 2.58 0.63 -3.91
CA VAL A 14 2.21 0.64 -2.50
C VAL A 14 0.72 0.41 -2.42
N GLU A 15 0.31 -0.60 -1.66
CA GLU A 15 -1.10 -0.93 -1.47
C GLU A 15 -1.44 -0.87 0.01
N GLY A 16 -2.38 0.00 0.37
CA GLY A 16 -2.92 0.07 1.72
C GLY A 16 -4.14 -0.81 1.86
N HIS A 17 -4.27 -1.46 3.00
CA HIS A 17 -5.37 -2.37 3.29
C HIS A 17 -5.96 -2.07 4.65
N THR A 18 -7.24 -2.44 4.82
CA THR A 18 -7.93 -2.36 6.11
C THR A 18 -8.59 -3.69 6.43
N ASP A 19 -9.08 -3.83 7.67
CA ASP A 19 -10.01 -4.89 8.01
C ASP A 19 -11.43 -4.48 7.59
N SER A 20 -12.42 -5.31 7.92
CA SER A 20 -13.81 -5.08 7.54
C SER A 20 -14.59 -4.24 8.57
N THR A 21 -13.93 -3.68 9.57
CA THR A 21 -14.59 -2.87 10.60
C THR A 21 -14.93 -1.50 10.04
N GLY A 22 -16.19 -1.08 10.20
CA GLY A 22 -16.64 0.22 9.73
C GLY A 22 -17.17 0.20 8.30
N ALA A 23 -17.48 1.38 7.78
CA ALA A 23 -18.06 1.52 6.46
C ALA A 23 -17.03 1.27 5.35
N PRO A 24 -17.39 0.58 4.26
CA PRO A 24 -16.47 0.32 3.16
C PRO A 24 -15.87 1.58 2.54
N ASP A 25 -16.65 2.64 2.39
CA ASP A 25 -16.17 3.90 1.82
C ASP A 25 -15.11 4.54 2.71
N TYR A 26 -15.33 4.50 4.02
CA TYR A 26 -14.36 5.00 4.98
C TYR A 26 -13.06 4.18 4.93
N ASN A 27 -13.18 2.87 4.87
CA ASN A 27 -12.03 1.98 4.80
C ASN A 27 -11.25 2.17 3.50
N GLN A 28 -11.92 2.45 2.39
CA GLN A 28 -11.25 2.74 1.14
C GLN A 28 -10.41 4.01 1.27
N LYS A 29 -10.97 5.08 1.83
CA LYS A 29 -10.22 6.33 2.04
C LYS A 29 -9.08 6.15 3.02
N LEU A 30 -9.31 5.39 4.09
CA LEU A 30 -8.28 5.11 5.10
C LEU A 30 -7.11 4.34 4.50
N SER A 31 -7.40 3.35 3.65
CA SER A 31 -6.35 2.56 3.00
C SER A 31 -5.54 3.40 2.03
N GLU A 32 -6.17 4.32 1.31
CA GLU A 32 -5.48 5.27 0.44
C GLU A 32 -4.56 6.18 1.25
N ALA A 33 -5.05 6.71 2.38
CA ALA A 33 -4.25 7.57 3.25
C ALA A 33 -3.05 6.82 3.82
N ARG A 34 -3.23 5.56 4.20
CA ARG A 34 -2.12 4.74 4.71
C ARG A 34 -1.08 4.47 3.63
N ALA A 35 -1.52 4.17 2.41
CA ALA A 35 -0.59 3.96 1.31
C ALA A 35 0.22 5.23 1.02
N GLN A 36 -0.43 6.40 1.02
CA GLN A 36 0.25 7.68 0.83
C GLN A 36 1.25 7.97 1.94
N ALA A 37 0.88 7.67 3.18
CA ALA A 37 1.75 7.91 4.33
C ALA A 37 3.02 7.06 4.27
N VAL A 38 2.95 5.85 3.73
CA VAL A 38 4.12 5.00 3.54
C VAL A 38 4.93 5.46 2.32
N ALA A 39 4.27 5.87 1.25
CA ALA A 39 4.94 6.31 0.04
C ALA A 39 5.70 7.63 0.24
N ALA A 40 5.21 8.54 1.08
CA ALA A 40 5.79 9.86 1.24
C ALA A 40 7.28 9.83 1.62
N PRO A 41 7.72 9.09 2.65
CA PRO A 41 9.15 9.02 2.96
C PRO A 41 9.97 8.33 1.86
N LEU A 42 9.38 7.40 1.12
CA LEU A 42 10.07 6.76 -0.01
C LEU A 42 10.29 7.76 -1.14
N ILE A 43 9.30 8.58 -1.42
CA ILE A 43 9.40 9.65 -2.42
C ILE A 43 10.47 10.67 -1.98
N ALA A 44 10.47 11.04 -0.72
CA ALA A 44 11.47 11.96 -0.17
C ALA A 44 12.88 11.38 -0.30
N GLY A 45 13.01 10.05 -0.29
CA GLY A 45 14.28 9.36 -0.50
C GLY A 45 14.67 9.16 -1.96
N GLY A 46 13.88 9.67 -2.90
CA GLY A 46 14.19 9.62 -4.32
C GLY A 46 13.39 8.61 -5.13
N MET A 47 12.51 7.86 -4.50
CA MET A 47 11.66 6.91 -5.21
C MET A 47 10.56 7.62 -5.99
N GLN A 48 10.21 7.09 -7.15
CA GLN A 48 9.17 7.67 -7.98
C GLN A 48 8.06 6.63 -8.21
N PHE A 49 6.82 7.07 -8.10
CA PHE A 49 5.65 6.25 -8.35
C PHE A 49 4.83 6.87 -9.48
N ALA A 50 4.46 6.06 -10.45
CA ALA A 50 3.54 6.50 -11.49
C ALA A 50 2.12 6.61 -10.92
N PRO A 51 1.24 7.38 -11.58
CA PRO A 51 -0.18 7.39 -11.19
C PRO A 51 -0.73 5.96 -11.16
N GLY A 52 -1.47 5.64 -10.10
CA GLY A 52 -2.02 4.31 -9.92
C GLY A 52 -1.11 3.30 -9.24
N GLN A 53 0.10 3.69 -8.85
CA GLN A 53 1.00 2.83 -8.11
C GLN A 53 0.92 3.02 -6.59
N ILE A 54 0.20 4.02 -6.12
CA ILE A 54 -0.12 4.21 -4.71
C ILE A 54 -1.61 3.99 -4.59
N ILE A 55 -2.02 2.85 -4.03
CA ILE A 55 -3.39 2.36 -4.15
C ILE A 55 -3.95 2.02 -2.78
N GLY A 56 -5.20 2.42 -2.53
CA GLY A 56 -5.97 1.92 -1.42
C GLY A 56 -6.88 0.78 -1.87
N ARG A 57 -6.80 -0.34 -1.19
CA ARG A 57 -7.63 -1.52 -1.47
C ARG A 57 -8.82 -1.66 -0.52
N GLY A 58 -8.86 -0.84 0.54
CA GLY A 58 -9.89 -0.97 1.56
C GLY A 58 -9.88 -2.35 2.18
N GLU A 59 -11.07 -2.93 2.34
CA GLU A 59 -11.25 -4.26 2.93
C GLU A 59 -11.36 -5.37 1.87
N THR A 60 -11.11 -5.07 0.60
CA THR A 60 -11.44 -5.97 -0.52
C THR A 60 -10.50 -7.14 -0.69
N MET A 61 -9.30 -7.08 -0.10
CA MET A 61 -8.29 -8.14 -0.25
C MET A 61 -7.75 -8.56 1.11
N PRO A 62 -8.54 -9.30 1.90
CA PRO A 62 -8.09 -9.72 3.22
C PRO A 62 -7.00 -10.79 3.12
N LEU A 63 -5.99 -10.66 3.99
CA LEU A 63 -4.94 -11.67 4.15
C LEU A 63 -5.40 -12.80 5.07
N SER A 64 -6.22 -12.46 6.06
CA SER A 64 -6.69 -13.35 7.10
C SER A 64 -8.18 -13.14 7.33
N PRO A 65 -8.87 -14.07 8.03
CA PRO A 65 -10.29 -13.87 8.35
C PRO A 65 -10.51 -12.63 9.19
N ASN A 66 -11.59 -11.89 8.91
CA ASN A 66 -11.96 -10.69 9.65
C ASN A 66 -12.77 -10.98 10.91
N ASP A 67 -13.09 -12.24 11.17
CA ASP A 67 -13.90 -12.66 12.31
C ASP A 67 -13.09 -12.79 13.61
N THR A 68 -11.78 -12.62 13.55
CA THR A 68 -10.93 -12.64 14.75
C THR A 68 -10.14 -11.33 14.84
N PRO A 69 -9.79 -10.89 16.09
CA PRO A 69 -8.95 -9.70 16.26
C PRO A 69 -7.59 -9.84 15.57
N GLU A 70 -6.99 -11.02 15.61
CA GLU A 70 -5.70 -11.29 15.00
C GLU A 70 -5.79 -11.18 13.49
N GLY A 71 -6.83 -11.76 12.89
CA GLY A 71 -7.05 -11.66 11.45
C GLY A 71 -7.29 -10.23 10.99
N ARG A 72 -8.08 -9.46 11.76
CA ARG A 72 -8.29 -8.05 11.46
C ARG A 72 -6.99 -7.26 11.53
N GLN A 73 -6.14 -7.55 12.53
CA GLN A 73 -4.85 -6.89 12.63
C GLN A 73 -3.97 -7.19 11.42
N ASP A 74 -3.95 -8.44 10.95
CA ASP A 74 -3.20 -8.84 9.76
C ASP A 74 -3.70 -8.10 8.53
N ASN A 75 -4.98 -7.79 8.45
CA ASN A 75 -5.57 -7.10 7.30
C ASN A 75 -5.29 -5.59 7.30
N ARG A 76 -5.02 -4.99 8.46
CA ARG A 76 -4.65 -3.59 8.57
C ARG A 76 -3.15 -3.44 8.26
N ARG A 77 -2.84 -3.37 6.97
CA ARG A 77 -1.44 -3.40 6.53
C ARG A 77 -1.21 -2.53 5.31
N VAL A 78 0.06 -2.25 5.06
CA VAL A 78 0.51 -1.66 3.80
C VAL A 78 1.51 -2.62 3.18
N VAL A 79 1.33 -2.91 1.90
CA VAL A 79 2.19 -3.82 1.15
C VAL A 79 2.97 -3.01 0.13
N ILE A 80 4.27 -3.22 0.07
CA ILE A 80 5.13 -2.62 -0.96
C ILE A 80 5.54 -3.75 -1.90
N ILE A 81 5.12 -3.61 -3.16
CA ILE A 81 5.39 -4.62 -4.19
C ILE A 81 6.45 -4.04 -5.12
N VAL A 82 7.59 -4.71 -5.19
CA VAL A 82 8.69 -4.29 -6.05
C VAL A 82 8.80 -5.28 -7.20
N THR A 83 8.76 -4.77 -8.42
CA THR A 83 8.91 -5.57 -9.62
C THR A 83 10.25 -5.21 -10.27
N PRO A 84 11.14 -6.17 -10.44
CA PRO A 84 12.44 -5.94 -11.05
C PRO A 84 12.34 -5.44 -12.48
#